data_26833581de5a93cf732fe13b783c7f5e
#
_entry.id   26833581de5a93cf732fe13b783c7f5e
#
_cell.length_a   1.000
_cell.length_b   1.000
_cell.length_c   1.000
_cell.angle_alpha   90.00
_cell.angle_beta   90.00
_cell.angle_gamma   90.00
#
_symmetry.space_group_name_H-M   'P 1'
#
loop_
_entity.id
_entity.type
_entity.pdbx_description
1 polymer ?
#
loop_
_entity_poly.entity_id
_entity_poly.type
_entity_poly.pdbx_seq_one_letter_code
_entity_poly.pdbx_strand_id
1 'polypeptide(L)'
;REALIERNTKETQIRLQLNIDGTGSSDIDTGIGFFDHMLDGFTRHGLYDLTLRVHGDLNVDDHHTIEDTGIVLGNAIREAVGDKKGIKRYGSCILPMDEVLVLCAVDLSGRPYLGWDAAFSTEKIGDMATEMVKEFFYAVSYSAAMNLHIKVLSGGNSHHVAEAMFKSFAKALDAATQYDSRITDVLSTKGSL
;
A
#
# COMPACT_ATOMS: atom_id res chain seq x y z
N ARG A 1 12.95 10.99 0.65
CA ARG A 1 12.60 10.21 1.87
C ARG A 1 12.60 8.74 1.50
N GLU A 2 13.53 8.01 2.08
CA GLU A 2 13.83 6.63 1.69
C GLU A 2 13.81 5.71 2.91
N ALA A 3 13.54 4.43 2.68
CA ALA A 3 13.65 3.37 3.67
C ALA A 3 14.17 2.09 3.03
N LEU A 4 14.94 1.31 3.78
CA LEU A 4 15.37 -0.04 3.44
C LEU A 4 14.98 -0.98 4.57
N ILE A 5 14.08 -1.90 4.29
CA ILE A 5 13.59 -2.88 5.27
C ILE A 5 13.98 -4.28 4.81
N GLU A 6 14.52 -5.05 5.73
CA GLU A 6 14.75 -6.48 5.57
C GLU A 6 13.97 -7.25 6.64
N ARG A 7 13.27 -8.29 6.23
CA ARG A 7 12.54 -9.20 7.12
C ARG A 7 12.83 -10.64 6.70
N ASN A 8 13.37 -11.41 7.60
CA ASN A 8 13.69 -12.81 7.38
C ASN A 8 13.02 -13.67 8.45
N THR A 9 12.14 -14.56 8.04
CA THR A 9 11.47 -15.55 8.87
C THR A 9 11.81 -16.95 8.38
N LYS A 10 11.14 -17.98 8.90
CA LYS A 10 11.24 -19.33 8.34
C LYS A 10 10.39 -19.51 7.08
N GLU A 11 9.44 -18.60 6.85
CA GLU A 11 8.44 -18.67 5.80
C GLU A 11 8.77 -17.73 4.65
N THR A 12 9.37 -16.56 4.96
CA THR A 12 9.66 -15.52 3.96
C THR A 12 11.03 -14.88 4.18
N GLN A 13 11.66 -14.47 3.08
CA GLN A 13 12.84 -13.62 3.05
C GLN A 13 12.51 -12.41 2.17
N ILE A 14 12.51 -11.20 2.75
CA ILE A 14 12.06 -9.99 2.08
C ILE A 14 13.11 -8.91 2.22
N ARG A 15 13.45 -8.28 1.10
CA ARG A 15 14.23 -7.05 1.03
C ARG A 15 13.46 -6.03 0.21
N LEU A 16 13.16 -4.88 0.82
CA LEU A 16 12.41 -3.79 0.21
C LEU A 16 13.14 -2.46 0.40
N GLN A 17 13.38 -1.75 -0.69
CA GLN A 17 13.81 -0.36 -0.69
C GLN A 17 12.73 0.51 -1.31
N LEU A 18 12.30 1.53 -0.59
CA LEU A 18 11.26 2.48 -0.99
C LEU A 18 11.80 3.90 -0.95
N ASN A 19 11.59 4.66 -2.03
CA ASN A 19 11.70 6.11 -2.04
C ASN A 19 10.32 6.71 -2.32
N ILE A 20 9.76 7.47 -1.37
CA ILE A 20 8.45 8.10 -1.53
C ILE A 20 8.50 9.43 -2.32
N ASP A 21 9.69 9.95 -2.59
CA ASP A 21 9.93 11.12 -3.44
C ASP A 21 10.58 10.69 -4.78
N GLY A 22 10.11 9.58 -5.35
CA GLY A 22 10.66 8.93 -6.52
C GLY A 22 10.09 9.44 -7.84
N THR A 23 10.23 8.62 -8.88
CA THR A 23 9.83 8.91 -10.27
C THR A 23 8.83 7.90 -10.84
N GLY A 24 8.46 6.88 -10.07
CA GLY A 24 7.60 5.77 -10.47
C GLY A 24 8.36 4.61 -11.09
N SER A 25 9.61 4.38 -10.64
CA SER A 25 10.45 3.28 -11.11
C SER A 25 10.29 2.06 -10.21
N SER A 26 10.08 0.89 -10.78
CA SER A 26 9.91 -0.37 -10.06
C SER A 26 10.89 -1.45 -10.52
N ASP A 27 11.34 -2.27 -9.57
CA ASP A 27 12.06 -3.53 -9.79
C ASP A 27 11.56 -4.55 -8.75
N ILE A 28 10.55 -5.35 -9.13
CA ILE A 28 9.73 -6.14 -8.22
C ILE A 28 9.74 -7.61 -8.64
N ASP A 29 9.96 -8.49 -7.67
CA ASP A 29 9.85 -9.93 -7.82
C ASP A 29 9.37 -10.55 -6.49
N THR A 30 8.10 -10.96 -6.46
CA THR A 30 7.49 -11.65 -5.32
C THR A 30 7.24 -13.13 -5.60
N GLY A 31 7.43 -13.57 -6.84
CA GLY A 31 7.06 -14.91 -7.31
C GLY A 31 5.55 -15.05 -7.63
N ILE A 32 4.74 -13.99 -7.45
CA ILE A 32 3.30 -13.96 -7.74
C ILE A 32 3.05 -12.88 -8.78
N GLY A 33 2.89 -13.26 -10.05
CA GLY A 33 2.86 -12.32 -11.17
C GLY A 33 1.78 -11.25 -11.08
N PHE A 34 0.57 -11.59 -10.60
CA PHE A 34 -0.49 -10.61 -10.42
C PHE A 34 -0.17 -9.61 -9.30
N PHE A 35 0.46 -10.08 -8.22
CA PHE A 35 0.86 -9.21 -7.11
C PHE A 35 1.97 -8.25 -7.53
N ASP A 36 2.96 -8.72 -8.31
CA ASP A 36 4.00 -7.86 -8.90
C ASP A 36 3.37 -6.75 -9.75
N HIS A 37 2.37 -7.08 -10.58
CA HIS A 37 1.63 -6.11 -11.38
C HIS A 37 0.88 -5.09 -10.52
N MET A 38 0.28 -5.51 -9.39
CA MET A 38 -0.38 -4.58 -8.47
C MET A 38 0.59 -3.61 -7.82
N LEU A 39 1.74 -4.10 -7.37
CA LEU A 39 2.80 -3.28 -6.76
C LEU A 39 3.47 -2.35 -7.78
N ASP A 40 3.64 -2.79 -9.03
CA ASP A 40 4.09 -1.92 -10.12
C ASP A 40 3.09 -0.76 -10.35
N GLY A 41 1.80 -1.07 -10.40
CA GLY A 41 0.74 -0.06 -10.47
C GLY A 41 0.77 0.92 -9.29
N PHE A 42 0.93 0.43 -8.05
CA PHE A 42 1.12 1.26 -6.86
C PHE A 42 2.34 2.20 -7.03
N THR A 43 3.47 1.65 -7.40
CA THR A 43 4.73 2.38 -7.58
C THR A 43 4.60 3.46 -8.64
N ARG A 44 4.09 3.11 -9.81
CA ARG A 44 3.95 4.02 -10.95
C ARG A 44 2.99 5.17 -10.68
N HIS A 45 1.83 4.89 -10.10
CA HIS A 45 0.79 5.90 -9.86
C HIS A 45 1.05 6.76 -8.62
N GLY A 46 1.81 6.27 -7.65
CA GLY A 46 2.28 7.04 -6.49
C GLY A 46 3.55 7.86 -6.78
N LEU A 47 4.21 7.65 -7.95
CA LEU A 47 5.52 8.22 -8.29
C LEU A 47 6.61 7.82 -7.29
N TYR A 48 6.50 6.62 -6.69
CA TYR A 48 7.51 6.05 -5.82
C TYR A 48 8.62 5.40 -6.63
N ASP A 49 9.78 5.15 -6.02
CA ASP A 49 10.73 4.17 -6.54
C ASP A 49 10.74 2.99 -5.57
N LEU A 50 10.52 1.79 -6.10
CA LEU A 50 10.40 0.56 -5.31
C LEU A 50 11.27 -0.56 -5.88
N THR A 51 12.22 -1.03 -5.07
CA THR A 51 12.93 -2.29 -5.33
C THR A 51 12.47 -3.31 -4.29
N LEU A 52 11.94 -4.45 -4.75
CA LEU A 52 11.40 -5.49 -3.88
C LEU A 52 11.83 -6.88 -4.35
N ARG A 53 12.37 -7.66 -3.43
CA ARG A 53 12.65 -9.09 -3.60
C ARG A 53 12.01 -9.87 -2.47
N VAL A 54 11.18 -10.83 -2.83
CA VAL A 54 10.53 -11.73 -1.89
C VAL A 54 10.81 -13.17 -2.27
N HIS A 55 11.24 -13.95 -1.30
CA HIS A 55 11.35 -15.39 -1.41
C HIS A 55 10.48 -16.02 -0.32
N GLY A 56 9.28 -16.44 -0.67
CA GLY A 56 8.30 -17.02 0.24
C GLY A 56 8.03 -18.49 -0.03
N ASP A 57 7.32 -19.13 0.88
CA ASP A 57 6.94 -20.55 0.85
C ASP A 57 5.69 -20.81 -0.04
N LEU A 58 5.74 -20.36 -1.31
CA LEU A 58 4.63 -20.46 -2.27
C LEU A 58 4.14 -21.90 -2.54
N ASN A 59 4.91 -22.90 -2.11
CA ASN A 59 4.47 -24.29 -2.11
C ASN A 59 3.39 -24.58 -1.05
N VAL A 60 3.21 -23.70 -0.06
CA VAL A 60 2.10 -23.71 0.90
C VAL A 60 0.90 -23.02 0.28
N ASP A 61 0.99 -21.70 0.13
CA ASP A 61 0.05 -20.83 -0.58
C ASP A 61 0.69 -19.43 -0.76
N ASP A 62 -0.12 -18.45 -1.15
CA ASP A 62 0.31 -17.06 -1.34
C ASP A 62 0.22 -16.19 -0.07
N HIS A 63 -0.31 -16.71 1.04
CA HIS A 63 -0.63 -15.95 2.25
C HIS A 63 0.59 -15.27 2.86
N HIS A 64 1.58 -16.06 3.29
CA HIS A 64 2.76 -15.52 3.98
C HIS A 64 3.55 -14.53 3.11
N THR A 65 3.65 -14.81 1.81
CA THR A 65 4.33 -13.92 0.86
C THR A 65 3.66 -12.55 0.79
N ILE A 66 2.33 -12.51 0.69
CA ILE A 66 1.56 -11.27 0.51
C ILE A 66 1.45 -10.49 1.83
N GLU A 67 1.10 -11.17 2.94
CA GLU A 67 1.00 -10.54 4.26
C GLU A 67 2.32 -9.94 4.71
N ASP A 68 3.41 -10.71 4.67
CA ASP A 68 4.74 -10.24 5.09
C ASP A 68 5.26 -9.10 4.18
N THR A 69 4.95 -9.12 2.89
CA THR A 69 5.24 -7.99 2.00
C THR A 69 4.47 -6.73 2.43
N GLY A 70 3.21 -6.88 2.83
CA GLY A 70 2.40 -5.80 3.39
C GLY A 70 3.00 -5.23 4.67
N ILE A 71 3.48 -6.08 5.59
CA ILE A 71 4.18 -5.68 6.81
C ILE A 71 5.43 -4.86 6.47
N VAL A 72 6.26 -5.36 5.56
CA VAL A 72 7.52 -4.72 5.16
C VAL A 72 7.26 -3.39 4.48
N LEU A 73 6.30 -3.31 3.56
CA LEU A 73 5.91 -2.07 2.89
C LEU A 73 5.36 -1.04 3.88
N GLY A 74 4.52 -1.46 4.82
CA GLY A 74 3.99 -0.59 5.87
C GLY A 74 5.09 0.01 6.75
N ASN A 75 6.06 -0.81 7.16
CA ASN A 75 7.24 -0.34 7.91
C ASN A 75 8.10 0.62 7.08
N ALA A 76 8.30 0.34 5.79
CA ALA A 76 9.05 1.22 4.90
C ALA A 76 8.36 2.58 4.72
N ILE A 77 7.04 2.61 4.55
CA ILE A 77 6.26 3.84 4.49
C ILE A 77 6.43 4.64 5.79
N ARG A 78 6.29 3.99 6.95
CA ARG A 78 6.43 4.63 8.25
C ARG A 78 7.83 5.24 8.45
N GLU A 79 8.87 4.52 8.08
CA GLU A 79 10.26 4.98 8.18
C GLU A 79 10.53 6.14 7.23
N ALA A 80 10.11 6.02 5.96
CA ALA A 80 10.30 7.06 4.95
C ALA A 80 9.55 8.37 5.28
N VAL A 81 8.34 8.29 5.86
CA VAL A 81 7.57 9.47 6.29
C VAL A 81 8.20 10.16 7.50
N GLY A 82 8.89 9.42 8.37
CA GLY A 82 9.63 9.95 9.51
C GLY A 82 8.73 10.61 10.56
N ASP A 83 9.12 11.82 11.00
CA ASP A 83 8.46 12.55 12.09
C ASP A 83 7.14 13.25 11.70
N LYS A 84 6.75 13.16 10.44
CA LYS A 84 5.49 13.69 9.87
C LYS A 84 5.37 15.22 9.92
N LYS A 85 6.46 15.95 10.14
CA LYS A 85 6.43 17.41 10.12
C LYS A 85 6.29 17.95 8.70
N GLY A 86 5.46 18.97 8.54
CA GLY A 86 5.28 19.68 7.28
C GLY A 86 4.47 18.94 6.22
N ILE A 87 4.04 17.68 6.46
CA ILE A 87 3.24 16.92 5.49
C ILE A 87 1.76 17.22 5.63
N LYS A 88 0.99 16.98 4.55
CA LYS A 88 -0.47 17.15 4.54
C LYS A 88 -1.21 16.17 5.46
N ARG A 89 -0.59 15.04 5.80
CA ARG A 89 -1.13 14.00 6.68
C ARG A 89 -2.31 13.23 6.11
N TYR A 90 -3.26 13.91 5.48
CA TYR A 90 -4.47 13.32 4.90
C TYR A 90 -4.37 13.26 3.39
N GLY A 91 -4.80 12.17 2.81
CA GLY A 91 -4.96 12.05 1.38
C GLY A 91 -6.15 11.18 1.02
N SER A 92 -6.78 11.47 -0.10
CA SER A 92 -7.86 10.66 -0.62
C SER A 92 -7.88 10.67 -2.14
N CYS A 93 -8.41 9.59 -2.71
CA CYS A 93 -8.58 9.45 -4.14
C CYS A 93 -9.86 8.68 -4.43
N ILE A 94 -10.67 9.19 -5.35
CA ILE A 94 -11.72 8.41 -6.00
C ILE A 94 -11.22 8.13 -7.40
N LEU A 95 -11.03 6.84 -7.73
CA LEU A 95 -10.35 6.41 -8.95
C LEU A 95 -11.24 5.46 -9.75
N PRO A 96 -11.51 5.81 -11.03
CA PRO A 96 -12.20 4.91 -11.95
C PRO A 96 -11.21 3.95 -12.62
N MET A 97 -11.66 2.72 -12.84
CA MET A 97 -11.02 1.72 -13.69
C MET A 97 -12.13 1.05 -14.52
N ASP A 98 -12.37 1.57 -15.71
CA ASP A 98 -13.52 1.24 -16.56
C ASP A 98 -14.85 1.31 -15.78
N GLU A 99 -15.53 0.18 -15.57
CA GLU A 99 -16.80 0.09 -14.84
C GLU A 99 -16.65 0.18 -13.32
N VAL A 100 -15.43 0.05 -12.81
CA VAL A 100 -15.13 0.06 -11.38
C VAL A 100 -14.82 1.47 -10.89
N LEU A 101 -15.32 1.81 -9.71
CA LEU A 101 -15.02 3.05 -9.02
C LEU A 101 -14.64 2.75 -7.56
N VAL A 102 -13.44 3.15 -7.14
CA VAL A 102 -12.92 2.93 -5.79
C VAL A 102 -12.61 4.24 -5.10
N LEU A 103 -13.01 4.36 -3.82
CA LEU A 103 -12.57 5.40 -2.90
C LEU A 103 -11.48 4.83 -1.99
N CYS A 104 -10.38 5.56 -1.89
CA CYS A 104 -9.34 5.33 -0.88
C CYS A 104 -9.10 6.62 -0.08
N ALA A 105 -8.98 6.50 1.25
CA ALA A 105 -8.63 7.61 2.13
C ALA A 105 -7.59 7.17 3.17
N VAL A 106 -6.59 8.03 3.39
CA VAL A 106 -5.45 7.79 4.30
C VAL A 106 -5.38 8.91 5.33
N ASP A 107 -5.14 8.55 6.60
CA ASP A 107 -4.68 9.44 7.67
C ASP A 107 -3.42 8.86 8.30
N LEU A 108 -2.29 9.54 8.16
CA LEU A 108 -1.00 9.16 8.75
C LEU A 108 -0.98 9.48 10.26
N SER A 109 -1.99 9.02 10.98
CA SER A 109 -2.31 9.41 12.36
C SER A 109 -1.45 8.76 13.45
N GLY A 110 -0.59 7.79 13.13
CA GLY A 110 0.10 6.97 14.14
C GLY A 110 -0.78 5.89 14.79
N ARG A 111 -2.05 5.75 14.38
CA ARG A 111 -2.99 4.75 14.88
C ARG A 111 -3.46 3.84 13.74
N PRO A 112 -3.23 2.52 13.85
CA PRO A 112 -3.62 1.60 12.79
C PRO A 112 -5.14 1.39 12.74
N TYR A 113 -5.70 1.37 11.53
CA TYR A 113 -7.07 0.98 11.27
C TYR A 113 -7.26 0.67 9.78
N LEU A 114 -7.94 -0.42 9.45
CA LEU A 114 -8.43 -0.68 8.10
C LEU A 114 -9.95 -0.63 8.07
N GLY A 115 -10.52 0.36 7.38
CA GLY A 115 -11.92 0.39 6.97
C GLY A 115 -12.05 -0.30 5.60
N TRP A 116 -12.78 -1.41 5.55
CA TRP A 116 -12.91 -2.23 4.34
C TRP A 116 -14.37 -2.43 3.95
N ASP A 117 -14.71 -1.98 2.74
CA ASP A 117 -16.05 -2.20 2.15
C ASP A 117 -15.86 -2.58 0.67
N ALA A 118 -15.52 -3.84 0.44
CA ALA A 118 -15.24 -4.38 -0.88
C ALA A 118 -15.46 -5.90 -0.91
N ALA A 119 -15.85 -6.40 -2.08
CA ALA A 119 -15.98 -7.82 -2.38
C ALA A 119 -15.47 -8.12 -3.78
N PHE A 120 -14.97 -9.33 -3.97
CA PHE A 120 -14.55 -9.87 -5.26
C PHE A 120 -15.52 -10.92 -5.73
N SER A 121 -15.74 -11.01 -7.04
CA SER A 121 -16.62 -11.99 -7.67
C SER A 121 -15.92 -13.31 -8.01
N THR A 122 -14.60 -13.36 -7.90
CA THR A 122 -13.74 -14.53 -8.18
C THR A 122 -12.86 -14.85 -6.98
N GLU A 123 -12.51 -16.12 -6.79
CA GLU A 123 -11.64 -16.55 -5.69
C GLU A 123 -10.17 -16.24 -5.96
N LYS A 124 -9.76 -16.18 -7.24
CA LYS A 124 -8.38 -15.92 -7.66
C LYS A 124 -8.33 -15.00 -8.88
N ILE A 125 -7.21 -14.26 -8.99
CA ILE A 125 -6.79 -13.55 -10.19
C ILE A 125 -5.34 -13.98 -10.47
N GLY A 126 -5.11 -14.68 -11.58
CA GLY A 126 -3.84 -15.39 -11.77
C GLY A 126 -3.59 -16.39 -10.65
N ASP A 127 -2.42 -16.34 -10.04
CA ASP A 127 -2.03 -17.19 -8.90
C ASP A 127 -2.33 -16.57 -7.53
N MET A 128 -2.88 -15.35 -7.49
CA MET A 128 -3.21 -14.63 -6.27
C MET A 128 -4.64 -14.87 -5.82
N ALA A 129 -4.86 -15.31 -4.58
CA ALA A 129 -6.17 -15.38 -3.95
C ALA A 129 -6.71 -13.96 -3.68
N THR A 130 -7.98 -13.70 -4.02
CA THR A 130 -8.56 -12.35 -3.88
C THR A 130 -8.74 -11.92 -2.42
N GLU A 131 -8.90 -12.87 -1.50
CA GLU A 131 -8.92 -12.59 -0.05
C GLU A 131 -7.62 -11.94 0.43
N MET A 132 -6.49 -12.25 -0.21
CA MET A 132 -5.18 -11.70 0.13
C MET A 132 -5.05 -10.20 -0.18
N VAL A 133 -5.92 -9.63 -1.00
CA VAL A 133 -5.94 -8.18 -1.21
C VAL A 133 -6.28 -7.44 0.09
N LYS A 134 -7.25 -7.94 0.85
CA LYS A 134 -7.60 -7.37 2.16
C LYS A 134 -6.49 -7.57 3.18
N GLU A 135 -5.90 -8.77 3.25
CA GLU A 135 -4.81 -9.08 4.18
C GLU A 135 -3.58 -8.20 3.91
N PHE A 136 -3.23 -7.98 2.65
CA PHE A 136 -2.18 -7.04 2.27
C PHE A 136 -2.44 -5.63 2.80
N PHE A 137 -3.61 -5.04 2.54
CA PHE A 137 -3.92 -3.68 3.01
C PHE A 137 -4.05 -3.60 4.52
N TYR A 138 -4.51 -4.68 5.18
CA TYR A 138 -4.51 -4.80 6.63
C TYR A 138 -3.08 -4.72 7.17
N ALA A 139 -2.18 -5.56 6.66
CA ALA A 139 -0.78 -5.59 7.05
C ALA A 139 -0.08 -4.24 6.84
N VAL A 140 -0.31 -3.58 5.68
CA VAL A 140 0.21 -2.24 5.38
C VAL A 140 -0.31 -1.22 6.38
N SER A 141 -1.62 -1.15 6.62
CA SER A 141 -2.23 -0.14 7.50
C SER A 141 -1.74 -0.24 8.95
N TYR A 142 -1.59 -1.46 9.45
CA TYR A 142 -1.13 -1.73 10.81
C TYR A 142 0.36 -1.44 10.97
N SER A 143 1.19 -1.87 10.04
CA SER A 143 2.65 -1.67 10.10
C SER A 143 3.05 -0.21 9.86
N ALA A 144 2.34 0.50 8.99
CA ALA A 144 2.53 1.94 8.79
C ALA A 144 1.93 2.80 9.91
N ALA A 145 1.13 2.22 10.81
CA ALA A 145 0.38 2.91 11.84
C ALA A 145 -0.47 4.05 11.24
N MET A 146 -1.26 3.74 10.21
CA MET A 146 -2.17 4.68 9.55
C MET A 146 -3.62 4.20 9.57
N ASN A 147 -4.57 5.12 9.50
CA ASN A 147 -5.92 4.76 9.11
C ASN A 147 -5.98 4.69 7.58
N LEU A 148 -6.46 3.57 7.08
CA LEU A 148 -6.68 3.32 5.66
C LEU A 148 -8.13 2.90 5.46
N HIS A 149 -8.85 3.61 4.61
CA HIS A 149 -10.20 3.24 4.22
C HIS A 149 -10.23 2.95 2.72
N ILE A 150 -10.75 1.79 2.34
CA ILE A 150 -10.98 1.39 0.96
C ILE A 150 -12.44 0.98 0.80
N LYS A 151 -13.11 1.62 -0.15
CA LYS A 151 -14.52 1.35 -0.47
C LYS A 151 -14.72 1.24 -1.97
N VAL A 152 -15.30 0.15 -2.42
CA VAL A 152 -15.77 -0.02 -3.81
C VAL A 152 -17.13 0.64 -3.94
N LEU A 153 -17.18 1.76 -4.68
CA LEU A 153 -18.41 2.51 -4.93
C LEU A 153 -19.21 1.89 -6.09
N SER A 154 -18.50 1.35 -7.09
CA SER A 154 -19.05 0.56 -8.18
C SER A 154 -18.12 -0.60 -8.45
N GLY A 155 -18.60 -1.81 -8.37
CA GLY A 155 -17.83 -3.04 -8.62
C GLY A 155 -17.93 -3.51 -10.07
N GLY A 156 -17.18 -4.56 -10.40
CA GLY A 156 -17.11 -5.13 -11.74
C GLY A 156 -16.12 -6.28 -11.80
N ASN A 157 -15.30 -6.32 -12.82
CA ASN A 157 -14.23 -7.30 -12.99
C ASN A 157 -13.27 -7.27 -11.80
N SER A 158 -12.99 -8.43 -11.20
CA SER A 158 -12.13 -8.51 -9.98
C SER A 158 -10.71 -7.99 -10.20
N HIS A 159 -10.13 -8.14 -11.39
CA HIS A 159 -8.84 -7.53 -11.74
C HIS A 159 -8.93 -5.99 -11.69
N HIS A 160 -9.96 -5.40 -12.32
CA HIS A 160 -10.18 -3.95 -12.28
C HIS A 160 -10.40 -3.44 -10.86
N VAL A 161 -11.12 -4.20 -10.02
CA VAL A 161 -11.32 -3.85 -8.60
C VAL A 161 -9.99 -3.80 -7.85
N ALA A 162 -9.18 -4.85 -7.95
CA ALA A 162 -7.88 -4.89 -7.29
C ALA A 162 -6.95 -3.77 -7.80
N GLU A 163 -6.84 -3.60 -9.11
CA GLU A 163 -5.99 -2.57 -9.71
C GLU A 163 -6.43 -1.16 -9.32
N ALA A 164 -7.74 -0.87 -9.29
CA ALA A 164 -8.26 0.41 -8.82
C ALA A 164 -7.95 0.66 -7.34
N MET A 165 -7.95 -0.38 -6.48
CA MET A 165 -7.56 -0.27 -5.08
C MET A 165 -6.09 0.13 -4.93
N PHE A 166 -5.17 -0.57 -5.59
CA PHE A 166 -3.74 -0.28 -5.51
C PHE A 166 -3.40 1.11 -6.06
N LYS A 167 -4.00 1.51 -7.19
CA LYS A 167 -3.82 2.84 -7.77
C LYS A 167 -4.41 3.96 -6.90
N SER A 168 -5.62 3.77 -6.37
CA SER A 168 -6.25 4.78 -5.50
C SER A 168 -5.51 4.93 -4.17
N PHE A 169 -4.99 3.83 -3.60
CA PHE A 169 -4.13 3.86 -2.43
C PHE A 169 -2.83 4.62 -2.71
N ALA A 170 -2.18 4.34 -3.83
CA ALA A 170 -0.97 5.05 -4.26
C ALA A 170 -1.20 6.57 -4.32
N LYS A 171 -2.29 7.01 -4.97
CA LYS A 171 -2.65 8.42 -5.09
C LYS A 171 -3.02 9.07 -3.76
N ALA A 172 -3.75 8.36 -2.90
CA ALA A 172 -4.13 8.86 -1.58
C ALA A 172 -2.90 9.01 -0.66
N LEU A 173 -1.99 8.03 -0.69
CA LEU A 173 -0.75 8.07 0.08
C LEU A 173 0.20 9.16 -0.42
N ASP A 174 0.38 9.30 -1.75
CA ASP A 174 1.16 10.39 -2.34
C ASP A 174 0.63 11.74 -1.86
N ALA A 175 -0.67 11.98 -1.94
CA ALA A 175 -1.29 13.22 -1.46
C ALA A 175 -1.04 13.45 0.04
N ALA A 176 -1.11 12.40 0.88
CA ALA A 176 -0.92 12.51 2.33
C ALA A 176 0.53 12.85 2.72
N THR A 177 1.51 12.38 1.93
CA THR A 177 2.94 12.55 2.21
C THR A 177 3.54 13.84 1.64
N GLN A 178 2.79 14.57 0.79
CA GLN A 178 3.23 15.85 0.23
C GLN A 178 3.45 16.88 1.31
N TYR A 179 4.53 17.66 1.19
CA TYR A 179 4.76 18.84 2.02
C TYR A 179 3.79 19.98 1.65
N ASP A 180 3.36 20.73 2.66
CA ASP A 180 2.63 21.99 2.49
C ASP A 180 3.37 23.08 3.29
N SER A 181 3.85 24.12 2.62
CA SER A 181 4.65 25.19 3.22
C SER A 181 3.93 25.96 4.34
N ARG A 182 2.62 25.83 4.45
CA ARG A 182 1.81 26.40 5.53
C ARG A 182 1.82 25.56 6.80
N ILE A 183 2.28 24.30 6.72
CA ILE A 183 2.37 23.37 7.85
C ILE A 183 3.81 23.38 8.35
N THR A 184 4.03 24.03 9.49
CA THR A 184 5.39 24.24 10.04
C THR A 184 5.82 23.19 11.06
N ASP A 185 4.87 22.36 11.51
CA ASP A 185 5.08 21.27 12.48
C ASP A 185 4.16 20.08 12.14
N VAL A 186 3.92 19.19 13.06
CA VAL A 186 2.99 18.08 12.90
C VAL A 186 1.55 18.61 12.81
N LEU A 187 0.80 18.25 11.78
CA LEU A 187 -0.60 18.69 11.60
C LEU A 187 -1.52 17.96 12.59
N SER A 188 -1.48 18.38 13.85
CA SER A 188 -2.27 17.83 14.94
C SER A 188 -2.50 18.87 16.03
N THR A 189 -3.73 19.01 16.49
CA THR A 189 -4.07 19.87 17.65
C THR A 189 -3.47 19.37 18.96
N LYS A 190 -2.98 18.11 18.99
CA LYS A 190 -2.28 17.51 20.13
C LYS A 190 -0.77 17.80 20.14
N GLY A 191 -0.22 18.33 19.04
CA GLY A 191 1.22 18.55 18.87
C GLY A 191 2.03 17.26 18.63
N SER A 192 1.38 16.12 18.45
CA SER A 192 2.01 14.81 18.17
C SER A 192 1.08 13.89 17.36
N LEU A 193 1.68 12.87 16.69
CA LEU A 193 1.01 11.80 15.96
C LEU A 193 1.66 10.45 16.29
#